data_4b778290aef4c074549f11e2e534fd07
#
_entry.id   4b778290aef4c074549f11e2e534fd07
#
_cell.length_a   1.000
_cell.length_b   1.000
_cell.length_c   1.000
_cell.angle_alpha   90.00
_cell.angle_beta   90.00
_cell.angle_gamma   90.00
#
_symmetry.space_group_name_H-M   'P 1'
#
loop_
_entity.id
_entity.type
_entity.pdbx_description
1 polymer ?
#
loop_
_entity_poly.entity_id
_entity_poly.type
_entity_poly.pdbx_seq_one_letter_code
_entity_poly.pdbx_strand_id
1 'polypeptide(L)'
;MTSGMTTTLLRGFALPGFDLDDFVTRTLAEDLGQGLPGGGHDVTSESVIPAEARFAGVMDSRDAVSVCGLPIAAAFFRALDPTVKIDLIVSEGAQVAAGTALMRIEGSARALLTAERSALNTVQHLTGIATLTRTYVDAMGDTRARLLDTRKTIPGLRVLEKYAVRTGGGHNHRMGLWDAAMIKDNHVAVAGGVAEAVRRALGAGVRDVICEVDRIDQIAPALAAGATRLLLDNMAPPMLREALALVAGRVPCEASGGVRLDTIAAIAATGVDFISVGRLTQSAPAADIGLDFTPL
;
A
#
# COMPACT_ATOMS: atom_id res chain seq x y z
N MET A 1 29.68 5.52 -14.00
CA MET A 1 29.06 5.86 -15.29
C MET A 1 27.99 4.80 -15.56
N THR A 2 26.80 4.98 -15.01
CA THR A 2 25.62 4.14 -15.25
C THR A 2 24.41 5.05 -15.23
N SER A 3 24.31 5.87 -16.28
CA SER A 3 23.13 6.73 -16.49
C SER A 3 22.75 6.60 -17.96
N GLY A 4 21.85 5.68 -18.30
CA GLY A 4 21.43 5.55 -19.69
C GLY A 4 20.38 4.48 -20.01
N MET A 5 19.81 3.76 -19.04
CA MET A 5 18.76 2.75 -19.34
C MET A 5 17.42 2.96 -18.63
N THR A 6 17.22 4.09 -17.98
CA THR A 6 16.16 4.30 -16.97
C THR A 6 14.78 4.69 -17.52
N THR A 7 14.53 4.73 -18.83
CA THR A 7 13.32 5.45 -19.33
C THR A 7 12.32 4.58 -20.11
N THR A 8 12.49 3.26 -20.20
CA THR A 8 11.74 2.44 -21.15
C THR A 8 10.75 1.44 -20.54
N LEU A 9 10.89 1.05 -19.27
CA LEU A 9 10.09 -0.05 -18.70
C LEU A 9 8.61 0.34 -18.44
N LEU A 10 8.34 1.59 -18.09
CA LEU A 10 6.98 2.06 -17.87
C LEU A 10 6.73 3.39 -18.58
N ARG A 11 6.10 3.38 -19.74
CA ARG A 11 5.63 4.59 -20.40
C ARG A 11 4.52 5.24 -19.53
N GLY A 12 4.90 6.28 -18.74
CA GLY A 12 3.94 7.14 -18.04
C GLY A 12 3.52 6.71 -16.63
N PHE A 13 4.03 5.61 -16.09
CA PHE A 13 3.78 5.24 -14.68
C PHE A 13 4.99 5.56 -13.81
N ALA A 14 4.80 6.36 -12.77
CA ALA A 14 5.83 6.69 -11.79
C ALA A 14 5.24 6.79 -10.40
N LEU A 15 5.95 6.30 -9.41
CA LEU A 15 5.62 6.45 -7.99
C LEU A 15 6.69 7.36 -7.35
N PRO A 16 6.33 8.57 -6.89
CA PRO A 16 7.27 9.47 -6.26
C PRO A 16 8.01 8.79 -5.09
N GLY A 17 9.35 8.88 -5.10
CA GLY A 17 10.18 8.29 -4.06
C GLY A 17 10.37 6.78 -4.14
N PHE A 18 10.04 6.16 -5.29
CA PHE A 18 10.24 4.73 -5.53
C PHE A 18 10.96 4.50 -6.85
N ASP A 19 12.08 3.79 -6.81
CA ASP A 19 12.82 3.35 -7.99
C ASP A 19 12.28 1.97 -8.42
N LEU A 20 11.41 1.99 -9.45
CA LEU A 20 10.77 0.79 -9.95
C LEU A 20 11.75 -0.11 -10.70
N ASP A 21 12.71 0.45 -11.42
CA ASP A 21 13.70 -0.32 -12.17
C ASP A 21 14.62 -1.09 -11.21
N ASP A 22 15.05 -0.45 -10.12
CA ASP A 22 15.79 -1.11 -9.05
C ASP A 22 14.96 -2.21 -8.36
N PHE A 23 13.68 -1.95 -8.07
CA PHE A 23 12.78 -2.95 -7.48
C PHE A 23 12.63 -4.18 -8.39
N VAL A 24 12.33 -3.99 -9.68
CA VAL A 24 12.20 -5.08 -10.66
C VAL A 24 13.50 -5.86 -10.79
N THR A 25 14.62 -5.14 -10.90
CA THR A 25 15.94 -5.76 -11.04
C THR A 25 16.28 -6.63 -9.84
N ARG A 26 16.09 -6.13 -8.62
CA ARG A 26 16.39 -6.89 -7.40
C ARG A 26 15.46 -8.09 -7.21
N THR A 27 14.19 -7.95 -7.54
CA THR A 27 13.21 -9.04 -7.42
C THR A 27 13.53 -10.17 -8.41
N LEU A 28 13.85 -9.83 -9.66
CA LEU A 28 14.30 -10.84 -10.64
C LEU A 28 15.65 -11.45 -10.25
N ALA A 29 16.59 -10.69 -9.70
CA ALA A 29 17.86 -11.18 -9.22
C ALA A 29 17.70 -12.18 -8.06
N GLU A 30 16.73 -11.96 -7.16
CA GLU A 30 16.38 -12.89 -6.09
C GLU A 30 15.88 -14.22 -6.66
N ASP A 31 14.92 -14.18 -7.58
CA ASP A 31 14.31 -15.39 -8.17
C ASP A 31 15.30 -16.19 -9.03
N LEU A 32 16.16 -15.50 -9.75
CA LEU A 32 17.22 -16.12 -10.55
C LEU A 32 18.46 -16.55 -9.72
N GLY A 33 18.52 -16.22 -8.43
CA GLY A 33 19.68 -16.50 -7.59
C GLY A 33 20.96 -15.81 -8.05
N GLN A 34 20.88 -14.59 -8.59
CA GLN A 34 22.06 -13.85 -9.07
C GLN A 34 23.09 -13.65 -7.96
N GLY A 35 24.35 -13.97 -8.25
CA GLY A 35 25.44 -13.91 -7.28
C GLY A 35 25.62 -15.16 -6.42
N LEU A 36 24.75 -16.16 -6.56
CA LEU A 36 24.87 -17.46 -5.92
C LEU A 36 25.58 -18.48 -6.84
N PRO A 37 26.29 -19.48 -6.29
CA PRO A 37 26.86 -20.56 -7.09
C PRO A 37 25.78 -21.30 -7.90
N GLY A 38 25.92 -21.34 -9.23
CA GLY A 38 24.93 -21.95 -10.13
C GLY A 38 23.69 -21.13 -10.40
N GLY A 39 23.61 -19.89 -9.89
CA GLY A 39 22.52 -18.96 -10.15
C GLY A 39 22.73 -18.07 -11.38
N GLY A 40 21.77 -17.21 -11.63
CA GLY A 40 21.79 -16.24 -12.73
C GLY A 40 20.99 -16.66 -13.96
N HIS A 41 20.27 -17.79 -13.90
CA HIS A 41 19.47 -18.30 -15.03
C HIS A 41 18.26 -19.14 -14.56
N ASP A 42 17.27 -19.28 -15.44
CA ASP A 42 16.13 -20.16 -15.25
C ASP A 42 16.41 -21.55 -15.85
N VAL A 43 16.87 -22.45 -14.99
CA VAL A 43 17.25 -23.83 -15.40
C VAL A 43 16.13 -24.54 -16.14
N THR A 44 14.89 -24.36 -15.72
CA THR A 44 13.72 -25.04 -16.33
C THR A 44 13.44 -24.48 -17.71
N SER A 45 13.25 -23.18 -17.81
CA SER A 45 12.92 -22.56 -19.10
C SER A 45 14.04 -22.72 -20.12
N GLU A 46 15.31 -22.61 -19.67
CA GLU A 46 16.46 -22.78 -20.60
C GLU A 46 16.62 -24.22 -21.09
N SER A 47 16.31 -25.22 -20.27
CA SER A 47 16.49 -26.64 -20.63
C SER A 47 15.33 -27.21 -21.43
N VAL A 48 14.09 -26.70 -21.22
CA VAL A 48 12.86 -27.32 -21.75
C VAL A 48 12.27 -26.53 -22.92
N ILE A 49 12.41 -25.18 -22.91
CA ILE A 49 11.77 -24.31 -23.90
C ILE A 49 12.78 -23.94 -25.01
N PRO A 50 12.46 -24.13 -26.29
CA PRO A 50 13.29 -23.63 -27.40
C PRO A 50 13.51 -22.11 -27.30
N ALA A 51 14.69 -21.63 -27.67
CA ALA A 51 15.04 -20.21 -27.52
C ALA A 51 14.15 -19.28 -28.37
N GLU A 52 13.69 -19.77 -29.51
CA GLU A 52 12.80 -19.06 -30.44
C GLU A 52 11.32 -19.17 -30.09
N ALA A 53 10.95 -19.99 -29.10
CA ALA A 53 9.55 -20.21 -28.75
C ALA A 53 8.89 -18.93 -28.24
N ARG A 54 7.64 -18.74 -28.63
CA ARG A 54 6.81 -17.60 -28.25
C ARG A 54 5.54 -18.07 -27.60
N PHE A 55 5.06 -17.30 -26.62
CA PHE A 55 3.77 -17.49 -25.96
C PHE A 55 2.90 -16.24 -26.07
N ALA A 56 1.59 -16.48 -26.11
CA ALA A 56 0.59 -15.50 -25.71
C ALA A 56 0.03 -15.89 -24.34
N GLY A 57 -0.21 -14.93 -23.47
CA GLY A 57 -0.77 -15.17 -22.14
C GLY A 57 -1.89 -14.22 -21.80
N VAL A 58 -2.82 -14.69 -20.97
CA VAL A 58 -3.89 -13.90 -20.39
C VAL A 58 -3.78 -13.96 -18.87
N MET A 59 -3.60 -12.80 -18.23
CA MET A 59 -3.70 -12.67 -16.79
C MET A 59 -5.15 -12.37 -16.44
N ASP A 60 -5.74 -13.16 -15.55
CA ASP A 60 -7.13 -13.01 -15.12
C ASP A 60 -7.28 -13.05 -13.60
N SER A 61 -8.32 -12.42 -13.10
CA SER A 61 -8.68 -12.51 -11.69
C SER A 61 -9.62 -13.69 -11.46
N ARG A 62 -9.30 -14.52 -10.46
CA ARG A 62 -10.15 -15.63 -10.05
C ARG A 62 -11.15 -15.24 -8.96
N ASP A 63 -10.97 -14.04 -8.39
CA ASP A 63 -11.84 -13.45 -7.40
C ASP A 63 -12.44 -12.12 -7.88
N ALA A 64 -13.48 -11.63 -7.19
CA ALA A 64 -13.95 -10.26 -7.35
C ALA A 64 -12.99 -9.31 -6.59
N VAL A 65 -12.34 -8.37 -7.29
CA VAL A 65 -11.24 -7.57 -6.74
C VAL A 65 -11.27 -6.10 -7.19
N SER A 66 -10.55 -5.25 -6.46
CA SER A 66 -10.13 -3.92 -6.91
C SER A 66 -8.69 -4.02 -7.41
N VAL A 67 -8.50 -3.92 -8.72
CA VAL A 67 -7.23 -4.19 -9.40
C VAL A 67 -6.17 -3.17 -9.05
N CYS A 68 -4.95 -3.64 -8.72
CA CYS A 68 -3.80 -2.77 -8.46
C CYS A 68 -2.48 -3.45 -8.82
N GLY A 69 -1.59 -2.73 -9.51
CA GLY A 69 -0.22 -3.17 -9.77
C GLY A 69 0.01 -3.73 -11.17
N LEU A 70 -0.94 -3.65 -12.09
CA LEU A 70 -0.75 -4.13 -13.47
C LEU A 70 0.44 -3.45 -14.20
N PRO A 71 0.65 -2.11 -14.09
CA PRO A 71 1.83 -1.49 -14.69
C PRO A 71 3.15 -2.03 -14.12
N ILE A 72 3.16 -2.39 -12.82
CA ILE A 72 4.34 -2.95 -12.15
C ILE A 72 4.57 -4.39 -12.62
N ALA A 73 3.52 -5.20 -12.70
CA ALA A 73 3.60 -6.55 -13.28
C ALA A 73 4.13 -6.51 -14.72
N ALA A 74 3.66 -5.58 -15.54
CA ALA A 74 4.13 -5.37 -16.91
C ALA A 74 5.63 -5.02 -16.99
N ALA A 75 6.18 -4.34 -15.97
CA ALA A 75 7.59 -3.99 -15.93
C ALA A 75 8.50 -5.23 -15.81
N PHE A 76 8.09 -6.26 -15.07
CA PHE A 76 8.84 -7.51 -14.98
C PHE A 76 8.99 -8.19 -16.33
N PHE A 77 7.92 -8.27 -17.11
CA PHE A 77 7.97 -8.86 -18.46
C PHE A 77 8.86 -8.04 -19.41
N ARG A 78 8.74 -6.71 -19.38
CA ARG A 78 9.56 -5.81 -20.21
C ARG A 78 11.04 -5.83 -19.84
N ALA A 79 11.36 -6.11 -18.59
CA ALA A 79 12.75 -6.21 -18.15
C ALA A 79 13.48 -7.40 -18.78
N LEU A 80 12.77 -8.51 -19.05
CA LEU A 80 13.34 -9.72 -19.65
C LEU A 80 13.09 -9.80 -21.17
N ASP A 81 12.01 -9.22 -21.68
CA ASP A 81 11.73 -9.09 -23.11
C ASP A 81 11.31 -7.65 -23.45
N PRO A 82 12.23 -6.79 -23.89
CA PRO A 82 11.89 -5.42 -24.29
C PRO A 82 10.93 -5.33 -25.47
N THR A 83 10.74 -6.42 -26.21
CA THR A 83 9.84 -6.50 -27.39
C THR A 83 8.46 -7.06 -27.06
N VAL A 84 8.21 -7.44 -25.80
CA VAL A 84 6.94 -7.98 -25.34
C VAL A 84 5.78 -7.04 -25.68
N LYS A 85 4.73 -7.57 -26.24
CA LYS A 85 3.46 -6.85 -26.45
C LYS A 85 2.62 -7.02 -25.19
N ILE A 86 2.19 -5.91 -24.61
CA ILE A 86 1.36 -5.90 -23.40
C ILE A 86 0.16 -4.99 -23.63
N ASP A 87 -1.01 -5.55 -23.40
CA ASP A 87 -2.30 -4.84 -23.41
C ASP A 87 -2.93 -4.91 -22.01
N LEU A 88 -3.03 -3.76 -21.34
CA LEU A 88 -3.71 -3.65 -20.06
C LEU A 88 -5.20 -3.45 -20.32
N ILE A 89 -6.02 -4.48 -20.03
CA ILE A 89 -7.44 -4.52 -20.36
C ILE A 89 -8.27 -3.66 -19.41
N VAL A 90 -7.84 -3.59 -18.16
CA VAL A 90 -8.54 -2.84 -17.11
C VAL A 90 -7.61 -1.79 -16.51
N SER A 91 -8.21 -0.75 -15.92
CA SER A 91 -7.46 0.34 -15.26
C SER A 91 -7.16 0.00 -13.80
N GLU A 92 -6.11 0.61 -13.25
CA GLU A 92 -5.85 0.62 -11.82
C GLU A 92 -7.08 1.14 -11.05
N GLY A 93 -7.45 0.47 -9.97
CA GLY A 93 -8.63 0.77 -9.16
C GLY A 93 -9.96 0.24 -9.71
N ALA A 94 -9.98 -0.37 -10.90
CA ALA A 94 -11.18 -0.99 -11.42
C ALA A 94 -11.66 -2.13 -10.52
N GLN A 95 -12.94 -2.15 -10.22
CA GLN A 95 -13.60 -3.27 -9.54
C GLN A 95 -14.06 -4.27 -10.61
N VAL A 96 -13.58 -5.49 -10.52
CA VAL A 96 -13.85 -6.53 -11.51
C VAL A 96 -14.42 -7.79 -10.85
N ALA A 97 -15.23 -8.53 -11.62
CA ALA A 97 -15.72 -9.84 -11.17
C ALA A 97 -14.67 -10.93 -11.39
N ALA A 98 -14.85 -12.08 -10.73
CA ALA A 98 -14.09 -13.29 -11.02
C ALA A 98 -14.17 -13.68 -12.50
N GLY A 99 -13.07 -14.16 -13.07
CA GLY A 99 -12.94 -14.53 -14.48
C GLY A 99 -12.66 -13.35 -15.41
N THR A 100 -12.47 -12.13 -14.88
CA THR A 100 -12.17 -10.97 -15.72
C THR A 100 -10.71 -10.98 -16.17
N ALA A 101 -10.47 -10.89 -17.49
CA ALA A 101 -9.14 -10.69 -18.03
C ALA A 101 -8.61 -9.29 -17.67
N LEU A 102 -7.40 -9.23 -17.11
CA LEU A 102 -6.75 -8.02 -16.63
C LEU A 102 -5.69 -7.50 -17.59
N MET A 103 -4.91 -8.41 -18.18
CA MET A 103 -3.79 -8.10 -19.07
C MET A 103 -3.60 -9.22 -20.09
N ARG A 104 -3.25 -8.84 -21.34
CA ARG A 104 -2.73 -9.78 -22.35
C ARG A 104 -1.28 -9.50 -22.63
N ILE A 105 -0.51 -10.56 -22.82
CA ILE A 105 0.91 -10.48 -23.14
C ILE A 105 1.27 -11.42 -24.29
N GLU A 106 2.24 -11.02 -25.13
CA GLU A 106 2.80 -11.85 -26.19
C GLU A 106 4.31 -11.57 -26.29
N GLY A 107 5.13 -12.62 -26.16
CA GLY A 107 6.59 -12.44 -26.16
C GLY A 107 7.38 -13.73 -26.18
N SER A 108 8.67 -13.63 -25.87
CA SER A 108 9.57 -14.78 -25.71
C SER A 108 9.06 -15.70 -24.60
N ALA A 109 8.83 -16.98 -24.92
CA ALA A 109 8.29 -17.96 -23.97
C ALA A 109 9.19 -18.07 -22.71
N ARG A 110 10.52 -18.11 -22.87
CA ARG A 110 11.48 -18.15 -21.76
C ARG A 110 11.34 -16.92 -20.87
N ALA A 111 11.35 -15.73 -21.46
CA ALA A 111 11.28 -14.47 -20.70
C ALA A 111 9.97 -14.33 -19.94
N LEU A 112 8.83 -14.71 -20.55
CA LEU A 112 7.51 -14.65 -19.93
C LEU A 112 7.40 -15.60 -18.74
N LEU A 113 7.88 -16.85 -18.87
CA LEU A 113 7.87 -17.84 -17.79
C LEU A 113 8.79 -17.43 -16.64
N THR A 114 9.97 -16.90 -16.93
CA THR A 114 10.92 -16.43 -15.92
C THR A 114 10.38 -15.23 -15.14
N ALA A 115 9.65 -14.31 -15.78
CA ALA A 115 9.07 -13.12 -15.11
C ALA A 115 7.78 -13.42 -14.35
N GLU A 116 7.07 -14.49 -14.69
CA GLU A 116 5.70 -14.79 -14.26
C GLU A 116 5.52 -14.69 -12.75
N ARG A 117 6.32 -15.41 -11.99
CA ARG A 117 6.12 -15.50 -10.54
C ARG A 117 6.31 -14.16 -9.84
N SER A 118 7.35 -13.42 -10.19
CA SER A 118 7.63 -12.09 -9.65
C SER A 118 6.51 -11.09 -10.00
N ALA A 119 6.02 -11.14 -11.24
CA ALA A 119 4.89 -10.31 -11.68
C ALA A 119 3.59 -10.66 -10.94
N LEU A 120 3.25 -11.96 -10.84
CA LEU A 120 2.05 -12.42 -10.13
C LEU A 120 2.11 -12.10 -8.64
N ASN A 121 3.20 -12.40 -7.96
CA ASN A 121 3.33 -12.11 -6.52
C ASN A 121 3.09 -10.63 -6.23
N THR A 122 3.62 -9.75 -7.09
CA THR A 122 3.47 -8.31 -6.92
C THR A 122 2.02 -7.85 -7.13
N VAL A 123 1.40 -8.25 -8.25
CA VAL A 123 0.02 -7.83 -8.55
C VAL A 123 -0.98 -8.45 -7.58
N GLN A 124 -0.80 -9.70 -7.15
CA GLN A 124 -1.64 -10.37 -6.18
C GLN A 124 -1.61 -9.65 -4.82
N HIS A 125 -0.41 -9.28 -4.34
CA HIS A 125 -0.24 -8.55 -3.09
C HIS A 125 -0.89 -7.17 -3.15
N LEU A 126 -0.60 -6.37 -4.17
CA LEU A 126 -1.13 -5.01 -4.30
C LEU A 126 -2.65 -4.99 -4.53
N THR A 127 -3.16 -5.90 -5.34
CA THR A 127 -4.60 -6.08 -5.56
C THR A 127 -5.31 -6.50 -4.27
N GLY A 128 -4.70 -7.39 -3.48
CA GLY A 128 -5.24 -7.77 -2.17
C GLY A 128 -5.38 -6.57 -1.23
N ILE A 129 -4.36 -5.70 -1.15
CA ILE A 129 -4.41 -4.46 -0.35
C ILE A 129 -5.50 -3.51 -0.87
N ALA A 130 -5.57 -3.28 -2.18
CA ALA A 130 -6.57 -2.40 -2.77
C ALA A 130 -8.00 -2.92 -2.54
N THR A 131 -8.22 -4.23 -2.68
CA THR A 131 -9.50 -4.88 -2.45
C THR A 131 -9.93 -4.78 -0.98
N LEU A 132 -9.02 -5.08 -0.04
CA LEU A 132 -9.31 -4.93 1.38
C LEU A 132 -9.60 -3.47 1.73
N THR A 133 -8.83 -2.54 1.18
CA THR A 133 -9.06 -1.10 1.39
C THR A 133 -10.44 -0.69 0.88
N ARG A 134 -10.84 -1.12 -0.32
CA ARG A 134 -12.16 -0.86 -0.88
C ARG A 134 -13.27 -1.39 0.03
N THR A 135 -13.12 -2.60 0.53
CA THR A 135 -14.08 -3.21 1.47
C THR A 135 -14.26 -2.36 2.73
N TYR A 136 -13.17 -1.83 3.30
CA TYR A 136 -13.23 -0.94 4.47
C TYR A 136 -13.88 0.42 4.14
N VAL A 137 -13.55 1.01 2.98
CA VAL A 137 -14.16 2.27 2.53
C VAL A 137 -15.67 2.10 2.35
N ASP A 138 -16.10 1.01 1.69
CA ASP A 138 -17.52 0.72 1.49
C ASP A 138 -18.26 0.50 2.81
N ALA A 139 -17.64 -0.19 3.78
CA ALA A 139 -18.21 -0.42 5.10
C ALA A 139 -18.34 0.85 5.95
N MET A 140 -17.58 1.91 5.67
CA MET A 140 -17.74 3.21 6.34
C MET A 140 -19.03 3.92 5.93
N GLY A 141 -19.58 3.58 4.76
CA GLY A 141 -20.79 4.21 4.23
C GLY A 141 -20.58 5.69 3.88
N ASP A 142 -21.68 6.42 3.77
CA ASP A 142 -21.68 7.85 3.43
C ASP A 142 -21.37 8.71 4.68
N THR A 143 -20.10 8.66 5.13
CA THR A 143 -19.59 9.46 6.24
C THR A 143 -18.49 10.40 5.80
N ARG A 144 -18.20 11.45 6.59
CA ARG A 144 -17.09 12.37 6.29
C ARG A 144 -15.72 11.79 6.62
N ALA A 145 -15.67 10.70 7.37
CA ALA A 145 -14.41 10.10 7.80
C ALA A 145 -13.60 9.57 6.60
N ARG A 146 -12.29 9.74 6.64
CA ARG A 146 -11.37 9.21 5.64
C ARG A 146 -10.60 8.04 6.21
N LEU A 147 -10.55 6.93 5.46
CA LEU A 147 -9.74 5.77 5.81
C LEU A 147 -8.27 6.06 5.55
N LEU A 148 -7.42 5.82 6.56
CA LEU A 148 -5.98 5.97 6.46
C LEU A 148 -5.26 4.61 6.62
N ASP A 149 -4.16 4.47 5.90
CA ASP A 149 -3.17 3.44 6.18
C ASP A 149 -2.32 3.79 7.43
N THR A 150 -1.27 3.01 7.64
CA THR A 150 -0.30 3.26 8.72
C THR A 150 1.14 3.02 8.20
N ARG A 151 2.12 2.98 9.14
CA ARG A 151 3.48 2.54 8.84
C ARG A 151 3.70 1.04 9.08
N LYS A 152 2.63 0.27 9.35
CA LYS A 152 2.69 -1.19 9.49
C LYS A 152 2.70 -1.83 8.11
N THR A 153 3.83 -1.73 7.42
CA THR A 153 4.06 -2.17 6.04
C THR A 153 5.15 -3.22 6.00
N ILE A 154 5.18 -4.04 4.96
CA ILE A 154 6.32 -4.93 4.70
C ILE A 154 7.56 -4.06 4.47
N PRO A 155 8.70 -4.38 5.12
CA PRO A 155 9.95 -3.65 4.90
C PRO A 155 10.32 -3.58 3.42
N GLY A 156 10.64 -2.38 2.94
CA GLY A 156 10.97 -2.12 1.52
C GLY A 156 9.78 -1.90 0.59
N LEU A 157 8.56 -2.34 0.95
CA LEU A 157 7.38 -2.25 0.07
C LEU A 157 6.44 -1.09 0.39
N ARG A 158 6.75 -0.24 1.37
CA ARG A 158 5.83 0.81 1.85
C ARG A 158 5.25 1.70 0.75
N VAL A 159 6.05 2.12 -0.21
CA VAL A 159 5.56 3.01 -1.28
C VAL A 159 4.53 2.29 -2.15
N LEU A 160 4.77 1.02 -2.49
CA LEU A 160 3.86 0.19 -3.26
C LEU A 160 2.56 -0.10 -2.48
N GLU A 161 2.67 -0.48 -1.21
CA GLU A 161 1.50 -0.79 -0.38
C GLU A 161 0.62 0.43 -0.14
N LYS A 162 1.23 1.59 0.12
CA LYS A 162 0.50 2.86 0.26
C LYS A 162 -0.10 3.33 -1.07
N TYR A 163 0.53 3.03 -2.21
CA TYR A 163 -0.08 3.21 -3.52
C TYR A 163 -1.33 2.34 -3.65
N ALA A 164 -1.27 1.07 -3.28
CA ALA A 164 -2.41 0.16 -3.33
C ALA A 164 -3.57 0.61 -2.43
N VAL A 165 -3.29 1.16 -1.24
CA VAL A 165 -4.32 1.77 -0.39
C VAL A 165 -5.02 2.92 -1.10
N ARG A 166 -4.30 3.83 -1.76
CA ARG A 166 -4.92 4.92 -2.54
C ARG A 166 -5.76 4.38 -3.70
N THR A 167 -5.25 3.38 -4.39
CA THR A 167 -5.94 2.72 -5.50
C THR A 167 -7.25 2.08 -5.04
N GLY A 168 -7.30 1.52 -3.83
CA GLY A 168 -8.53 1.01 -3.19
C GLY A 168 -9.48 2.09 -2.65
N GLY A 169 -9.14 3.38 -2.77
CA GLY A 169 -9.98 4.51 -2.32
C GLY A 169 -9.69 4.99 -0.90
N GLY A 170 -8.66 4.48 -0.24
CA GLY A 170 -8.15 5.01 1.02
C GLY A 170 -7.20 6.21 0.83
N HIS A 171 -6.66 6.72 1.93
CA HIS A 171 -5.69 7.80 1.96
C HIS A 171 -4.43 7.37 2.70
N ASN A 172 -3.31 8.02 2.40
CA ASN A 172 -2.08 7.73 3.10
C ASN A 172 -1.96 8.57 4.39
N HIS A 173 -1.63 7.91 5.47
CA HIS A 173 -1.01 8.52 6.64
C HIS A 173 0.45 8.88 6.32
N ARG A 174 1.18 9.50 7.25
CA ARG A 174 2.60 9.86 7.04
C ARG A 174 3.40 8.70 6.43
N MET A 175 4.27 9.05 5.49
CA MET A 175 5.12 8.07 4.77
C MET A 175 6.24 7.53 5.64
N GLY A 176 6.78 8.38 6.53
CA GLY A 176 7.93 8.00 7.34
C GLY A 176 7.98 8.71 8.69
N LEU A 177 9.20 8.96 9.15
CA LEU A 177 9.46 9.69 10.40
C LEU A 177 9.77 11.16 10.17
N TRP A 178 9.88 11.56 8.89
CA TRP A 178 10.33 12.89 8.48
C TRP A 178 9.18 13.85 8.13
N ASP A 179 8.00 13.34 7.82
CA ASP A 179 6.91 14.12 7.24
C ASP A 179 5.85 14.60 8.24
N ALA A 180 5.79 13.98 9.44
CA ALA A 180 4.98 14.48 10.56
C ALA A 180 5.51 13.94 11.89
N ALA A 181 5.45 14.71 12.96
CA ALA A 181 5.65 14.19 14.31
C ALA A 181 4.39 13.42 14.75
N MET A 182 4.58 12.22 15.27
CA MET A 182 3.54 11.47 15.96
C MET A 182 4.02 11.14 17.36
N ILE A 183 3.47 11.87 18.32
CA ILE A 183 3.77 11.71 19.73
C ILE A 183 2.93 10.53 20.24
N LYS A 184 3.59 9.51 20.75
CA LYS A 184 3.00 8.29 21.28
C LYS A 184 3.24 8.18 22.79
N ASP A 185 2.57 7.21 23.41
CA ASP A 185 2.64 6.88 24.83
C ASP A 185 4.07 6.92 25.39
N ASN A 186 5.01 6.26 24.75
CA ASN A 186 6.42 6.26 25.16
C ASN A 186 7.08 7.65 25.07
N HIS A 187 6.73 8.45 24.05
CA HIS A 187 7.21 9.83 23.95
C HIS A 187 6.65 10.68 25.10
N VAL A 188 5.37 10.51 25.40
CA VAL A 188 4.69 11.21 26.51
C VAL A 188 5.32 10.86 27.85
N ALA A 189 5.58 9.57 28.09
CA ALA A 189 6.21 9.10 29.33
C ALA A 189 7.61 9.70 29.53
N VAL A 190 8.46 9.66 28.51
CA VAL A 190 9.83 10.19 28.59
C VAL A 190 9.85 11.72 28.64
N ALA A 191 8.92 12.40 27.97
CA ALA A 191 8.85 13.87 27.98
C ALA A 191 8.33 14.43 29.33
N GLY A 192 7.64 13.63 30.13
CA GLY A 192 7.02 14.07 31.38
C GLY A 192 5.59 14.58 31.22
N GLY A 193 4.90 14.16 30.16
CA GLY A 193 3.48 14.44 29.92
C GLY A 193 3.17 14.91 28.51
N VAL A 194 1.89 14.82 28.14
CA VAL A 194 1.37 15.14 26.80
C VAL A 194 1.70 16.59 26.41
N ALA A 195 1.40 17.56 27.28
CA ALA A 195 1.62 18.97 26.97
C ALA A 195 3.10 19.30 26.75
N GLU A 196 3.99 18.70 27.53
CA GLU A 196 5.44 18.92 27.40
C GLU A 196 5.97 18.30 26.10
N ALA A 197 5.52 17.09 25.74
CA ALA A 197 5.89 16.44 24.49
C ALA A 197 5.50 17.27 23.26
N VAL A 198 4.28 17.81 23.25
CA VAL A 198 3.78 18.69 22.16
C VAL A 198 4.58 19.99 22.10
N ARG A 199 4.81 20.66 23.24
CA ARG A 199 5.60 21.91 23.28
C ARG A 199 7.03 21.71 22.77
N ARG A 200 7.70 20.61 23.13
CA ARG A 200 9.03 20.29 22.63
C ARG A 200 9.07 20.08 21.12
N ALA A 201 8.08 19.35 20.56
CA ALA A 201 7.99 19.15 19.13
C ALA A 201 7.82 20.48 18.37
N LEU A 202 6.90 21.34 18.82
CA LEU A 202 6.68 22.67 18.24
C LEU A 202 7.90 23.57 18.42
N GLY A 203 8.55 23.55 19.59
CA GLY A 203 9.78 24.30 19.87
C GLY A 203 10.96 23.88 19.01
N ALA A 204 10.98 22.65 18.53
CA ALA A 204 11.94 22.14 17.53
C ALA A 204 11.59 22.52 16.08
N GLY A 205 10.53 23.30 15.87
CA GLY A 205 10.12 23.76 14.53
C GLY A 205 9.22 22.81 13.76
N VAL A 206 8.76 21.71 14.37
CA VAL A 206 7.81 20.78 13.73
C VAL A 206 6.44 21.45 13.64
N ARG A 207 5.82 21.45 12.45
CA ARG A 207 4.54 22.13 12.21
C ARG A 207 3.34 21.17 12.26
N ASP A 208 3.52 19.92 11.83
CA ASP A 208 2.47 18.89 11.89
C ASP A 208 2.74 17.95 13.07
N VAL A 209 2.02 18.19 14.17
CA VAL A 209 2.17 17.47 15.43
C VAL A 209 0.91 16.70 15.75
N ILE A 210 0.93 15.41 15.45
CA ILE A 210 -0.13 14.46 15.79
C ILE A 210 0.16 13.95 17.20
N CYS A 211 -0.79 14.15 18.12
CA CYS A 211 -0.66 13.66 19.48
C CYS A 211 -1.62 12.49 19.73
N GLU A 212 -1.07 11.33 20.06
CA GLU A 212 -1.83 10.17 20.48
C GLU A 212 -2.29 10.38 21.93
N VAL A 213 -3.58 10.16 22.17
CA VAL A 213 -4.21 10.22 23.49
C VAL A 213 -5.08 8.97 23.69
N ASP A 214 -4.91 8.29 24.80
CA ASP A 214 -5.64 7.08 25.20
C ASP A 214 -6.69 7.36 26.32
N ARG A 215 -6.71 8.57 26.85
CA ARG A 215 -7.64 9.03 27.89
C ARG A 215 -8.17 10.42 27.60
N ILE A 216 -9.39 10.66 28.07
CA ILE A 216 -10.10 11.94 27.90
C ILE A 216 -9.37 13.12 28.56
N ASP A 217 -8.74 12.89 29.73
CA ASP A 217 -8.03 13.93 30.48
C ASP A 217 -6.76 14.46 29.77
N GLN A 218 -6.25 13.74 28.78
CA GLN A 218 -5.08 14.15 27.97
C GLN A 218 -5.46 15.14 26.86
N ILE A 219 -6.73 15.21 26.45
CA ILE A 219 -7.20 16.01 25.32
C ILE A 219 -6.95 17.51 25.55
N ALA A 220 -7.45 18.04 26.67
CA ALA A 220 -7.32 19.46 26.94
C ALA A 220 -5.83 19.91 27.06
N PRO A 221 -4.93 19.19 27.74
CA PRO A 221 -3.50 19.49 27.74
C PRO A 221 -2.84 19.44 26.36
N ALA A 222 -3.18 18.45 25.51
CA ALA A 222 -2.64 18.34 24.15
C ALA A 222 -3.03 19.55 23.28
N LEU A 223 -4.31 19.92 23.33
CA LEU A 223 -4.84 21.07 22.59
C LEU A 223 -4.26 22.40 23.08
N ALA A 224 -4.17 22.59 24.40
CA ALA A 224 -3.58 23.80 24.99
C ALA A 224 -2.09 23.95 24.65
N ALA A 225 -1.40 22.83 24.44
CA ALA A 225 0.01 22.82 24.03
C ALA A 225 0.20 23.05 22.51
N GLY A 226 -0.87 23.00 21.69
CA GLY A 226 -0.83 23.29 20.27
C GLY A 226 -0.75 22.06 19.35
N ALA A 227 -1.17 20.87 19.80
CA ALA A 227 -1.30 19.71 18.89
C ALA A 227 -2.16 20.06 17.69
N THR A 228 -1.73 19.69 16.48
CA THR A 228 -2.42 20.02 15.22
C THR A 228 -3.42 18.96 14.80
N ARG A 229 -3.32 17.74 15.38
CA ARG A 229 -4.24 16.62 15.21
C ARG A 229 -4.21 15.77 16.48
N LEU A 230 -5.34 15.20 16.86
CA LEU A 230 -5.40 14.19 17.90
C LEU A 230 -5.65 12.80 17.28
N LEU A 231 -4.86 11.82 17.72
CA LEU A 231 -5.10 10.41 17.46
C LEU A 231 -5.70 9.81 18.74
N LEU A 232 -6.97 9.42 18.65
CA LEU A 232 -7.76 8.85 19.74
C LEU A 232 -7.56 7.33 19.72
N ASP A 233 -6.65 6.84 20.58
CA ASP A 233 -6.21 5.45 20.53
C ASP A 233 -7.08 4.53 21.38
N ASN A 234 -7.54 3.43 20.78
CA ASN A 234 -8.33 2.39 21.41
C ASN A 234 -9.62 2.87 22.10
N MET A 235 -10.22 4.00 21.67
CA MET A 235 -11.45 4.52 22.22
C MET A 235 -12.69 3.89 21.57
N ALA A 236 -13.62 3.38 22.38
CA ALA A 236 -14.93 2.89 21.90
C ALA A 236 -15.81 4.06 21.39
N PRO A 237 -16.82 3.81 20.53
CA PRO A 237 -17.66 4.86 19.95
C PRO A 237 -18.30 5.85 20.96
N PRO A 238 -18.76 5.47 22.17
CA PRO A 238 -19.22 6.44 23.16
C PRO A 238 -18.12 7.40 23.61
N MET A 239 -16.90 6.89 23.88
CA MET A 239 -15.74 7.69 24.30
C MET A 239 -15.24 8.59 23.15
N LEU A 240 -15.27 8.11 21.89
CA LEU A 240 -14.97 8.93 20.72
C LEU A 240 -15.90 10.15 20.64
N ARG A 241 -17.23 9.97 20.87
CA ARG A 241 -18.17 11.08 20.88
C ARG A 241 -17.89 12.08 22.00
N GLU A 242 -17.55 11.61 23.19
CA GLU A 242 -17.13 12.46 24.31
C GLU A 242 -15.85 13.25 23.97
N ALA A 243 -14.83 12.57 23.42
CA ALA A 243 -13.60 13.20 22.96
C ALA A 243 -13.86 14.28 21.90
N LEU A 244 -14.69 14.00 20.90
CA LEU A 244 -15.06 14.95 19.85
C LEU A 244 -15.80 16.17 20.40
N ALA A 245 -16.69 15.99 21.38
CA ALA A 245 -17.37 17.08 22.05
C ALA A 245 -16.38 18.00 22.79
N LEU A 246 -15.39 17.42 23.47
CA LEU A 246 -14.32 18.17 24.12
C LEU A 246 -13.39 18.89 23.12
N VAL A 247 -13.05 18.24 22.02
CA VAL A 247 -12.24 18.87 20.96
C VAL A 247 -13.01 20.02 20.29
N ALA A 248 -14.31 19.89 20.14
CA ALA A 248 -15.21 20.92 19.59
C ALA A 248 -14.74 21.48 18.23
N GLY A 249 -14.20 20.62 17.35
CA GLY A 249 -13.75 20.98 16.01
C GLY A 249 -12.47 21.81 15.94
N ARG A 250 -11.75 22.02 17.04
CA ARG A 250 -10.51 22.83 17.07
C ARG A 250 -9.38 22.23 16.24
N VAL A 251 -9.29 20.91 16.18
CA VAL A 251 -8.32 20.17 15.37
C VAL A 251 -9.00 18.91 14.81
N PRO A 252 -8.51 18.35 13.70
CA PRO A 252 -8.96 17.06 13.21
C PRO A 252 -8.70 15.93 14.22
N CYS A 253 -9.61 14.95 14.26
CA CYS A 253 -9.54 13.78 15.12
C CYS A 253 -9.45 12.50 14.30
N GLU A 254 -8.52 11.64 14.68
CA GLU A 254 -8.29 10.34 14.08
C GLU A 254 -8.60 9.23 15.10
N ALA A 255 -9.46 8.27 14.73
CA ALA A 255 -9.66 7.06 15.52
C ALA A 255 -8.64 6.00 15.10
N SER A 256 -8.00 5.35 16.07
CA SER A 256 -6.99 4.30 15.87
C SER A 256 -7.11 3.22 16.91
N GLY A 257 -6.47 2.08 16.67
CA GLY A 257 -6.43 0.96 17.59
C GLY A 257 -7.60 -0.02 17.40
N GLY A 258 -7.29 -1.29 17.14
CA GLY A 258 -8.26 -2.38 17.09
C GLY A 258 -9.41 -2.27 16.06
N VAL A 259 -9.30 -1.37 15.09
CA VAL A 259 -10.36 -1.17 14.07
C VAL A 259 -10.47 -2.39 13.16
N ARG A 260 -11.69 -2.92 13.06
CA ARG A 260 -12.04 -4.08 12.24
C ARG A 260 -13.19 -3.74 11.30
N LEU A 261 -13.44 -4.60 10.31
CA LEU A 261 -14.49 -4.41 9.32
C LEU A 261 -15.90 -4.36 9.97
N ASP A 262 -16.13 -5.15 10.99
CA ASP A 262 -17.39 -5.20 11.76
C ASP A 262 -17.60 -3.99 12.69
N THR A 263 -16.55 -3.21 12.96
CA THR A 263 -16.61 -2.07 13.88
C THR A 263 -16.47 -0.70 13.19
N ILE A 264 -15.93 -0.67 11.98
CA ILE A 264 -15.56 0.60 11.32
C ILE A 264 -16.76 1.51 11.05
N ALA A 265 -17.91 0.97 10.70
CA ALA A 265 -19.12 1.74 10.47
C ALA A 265 -19.57 2.52 11.73
N ALA A 266 -19.53 1.86 12.89
CA ALA A 266 -19.89 2.49 14.17
C ALA A 266 -18.88 3.58 14.58
N ILE A 267 -17.59 3.39 14.26
CA ILE A 267 -16.54 4.39 14.49
C ILE A 267 -16.73 5.58 13.53
N ALA A 268 -16.96 5.34 12.26
CA ALA A 268 -17.18 6.39 11.27
C ALA A 268 -18.41 7.26 11.61
N ALA A 269 -19.49 6.62 12.12
CA ALA A 269 -20.72 7.29 12.56
C ALA A 269 -20.53 8.17 13.82
N THR A 270 -19.37 8.13 14.50
CA THR A 270 -19.09 9.05 15.61
C THR A 270 -18.81 10.47 15.17
N GLY A 271 -18.42 10.66 13.90
CA GLY A 271 -18.05 11.94 13.33
C GLY A 271 -16.55 12.27 13.41
N VAL A 272 -15.68 11.28 13.62
CA VAL A 272 -14.20 11.46 13.46
C VAL A 272 -13.86 11.86 12.03
N ASP A 273 -12.73 12.55 11.86
CA ASP A 273 -12.28 13.00 10.54
C ASP A 273 -11.50 11.89 9.82
N PHE A 274 -10.76 11.06 10.58
CA PHE A 274 -9.94 10.00 10.05
C PHE A 274 -10.09 8.71 10.87
N ILE A 275 -9.90 7.57 10.19
CA ILE A 275 -9.81 6.25 10.81
C ILE A 275 -8.59 5.55 10.25
N SER A 276 -7.59 5.24 11.08
CA SER A 276 -6.40 4.52 10.63
C SER A 276 -6.49 3.03 10.92
N VAL A 277 -6.17 2.23 9.89
CA VAL A 277 -6.28 0.77 9.93
C VAL A 277 -4.98 0.13 9.49
N GLY A 278 -4.23 -0.46 10.44
CA GLY A 278 -2.96 -1.10 10.14
C GLY A 278 -3.10 -2.37 9.28
N ARG A 279 -4.22 -3.08 9.39
CA ARG A 279 -4.47 -4.34 8.67
C ARG A 279 -4.50 -4.19 7.15
N LEU A 280 -4.76 -2.98 6.64
CA LEU A 280 -4.79 -2.73 5.19
C LEU A 280 -3.48 -3.15 4.50
N THR A 281 -2.35 -2.95 5.15
CA THR A 281 -1.02 -3.27 4.63
C THR A 281 -0.35 -4.42 5.40
N GLN A 282 -0.61 -4.55 6.71
CA GLN A 282 0.04 -5.54 7.55
C GLN A 282 -0.43 -6.99 7.28
N SER A 283 -1.71 -7.18 6.90
CA SER A 283 -2.33 -8.51 6.83
C SER A 283 -3.46 -8.60 5.80
N ALA A 284 -3.37 -7.85 4.70
CA ALA A 284 -4.25 -8.06 3.56
C ALA A 284 -3.99 -9.45 2.95
N PRO A 285 -5.03 -10.24 2.65
CA PRO A 285 -4.85 -11.46 1.88
C PRO A 285 -4.42 -11.10 0.45
N ALA A 286 -3.54 -11.90 -0.15
CA ALA A 286 -3.25 -11.78 -1.57
C ALA A 286 -4.49 -12.16 -2.39
N ALA A 287 -4.71 -11.45 -3.50
CA ALA A 287 -5.77 -11.78 -4.45
C ALA A 287 -5.40 -13.04 -5.26
N ASP A 288 -6.38 -13.83 -5.65
CA ASP A 288 -6.14 -14.96 -6.57
C ASP A 288 -6.17 -14.45 -8.02
N ILE A 289 -4.99 -14.32 -8.61
CA ILE A 289 -4.77 -13.89 -9.99
C ILE A 289 -3.87 -14.93 -10.67
N GLY A 290 -4.30 -15.42 -11.83
CA GLY A 290 -3.55 -16.37 -12.64
C GLY A 290 -3.01 -15.77 -13.92
N LEU A 291 -2.12 -16.50 -14.58
CA LEU A 291 -1.61 -16.21 -15.91
C LEU A 291 -1.52 -17.50 -16.70
N ASP A 292 -2.38 -17.64 -17.70
CA ASP A 292 -2.45 -18.83 -18.55
C ASP A 292 -1.82 -18.53 -19.91
N PHE A 293 -0.95 -19.45 -20.37
CA PHE A 293 -0.22 -19.32 -21.62
C PHE A 293 -0.70 -20.28 -22.71
N THR A 294 -0.62 -19.81 -23.95
CA THR A 294 -0.84 -20.60 -25.15
C THR A 294 0.34 -20.44 -26.11
N PRO A 295 0.96 -21.53 -26.62
CA PRO A 295 2.01 -21.47 -27.62
C PRO A 295 1.51 -20.78 -28.91
N LEU A 296 2.40 -20.02 -29.56
CA LEU A 296 2.19 -19.34 -30.82
C LEU A 296 2.89 -20.06 -31.96
#